data_01371b0bd1283c4969598405ead0d172
#
_entry.id   01371b0bd1283c4969598405ead0d172
#
_cell.length_a   1.000
_cell.length_b   1.000
_cell.length_c   1.000
_cell.angle_alpha   90.00
_cell.angle_beta   90.00
_cell.angle_gamma   90.00
#
_symmetry.space_group_name_H-M   'P 1'
#
loop_
_entity.id
_entity.type
_entity.pdbx_description
1 polymer ?
#
loop_
_entity_poly.entity_id
_entity_poly.type
_entity_poly.pdbx_seq_one_letter_code
_entity_poly.pdbx_strand_id
1 'polypeptide(L)'
;MSKLSKQPPKIIVTKMGFDGHDRGSRVVAAYLRDAGMEVVYTPPWQDIHGVVKLATEEDADVIGISSLATDHLLVPKLMQALREAGMGDMQVIVGGIVPPKDEKLLLDAGVAQVFHPGAALEGIAVAVRELAAKARSLRRDKILTK
;
A
#
# COMPACT_ATOMS: atom_id res chain seq x y z
N MET A 1 3.25 26.44 -7.29
CA MET A 1 3.20 24.99 -6.95
C MET A 1 4.46 24.57 -6.23
N SER A 2 4.30 23.88 -5.12
CA SER A 2 5.45 23.40 -4.37
C SER A 2 6.14 22.26 -5.12
N LYS A 3 7.43 22.05 -4.81
CA LYS A 3 8.19 20.93 -5.38
C LYS A 3 7.54 19.58 -5.02
N LEU A 4 6.91 19.50 -3.85
CA LEU A 4 6.27 18.25 -3.37
C LEU A 4 5.15 17.79 -4.31
N SER A 5 4.38 18.72 -4.89
CA SER A 5 3.29 18.36 -5.79
C SER A 5 3.78 17.81 -7.13
N LYS A 6 5.08 17.98 -7.44
CA LYS A 6 5.68 17.49 -8.68
C LYS A 6 6.41 16.15 -8.50
N GLN A 7 6.58 15.71 -7.25
CA GLN A 7 7.24 14.44 -7.02
C GLN A 7 6.30 13.28 -7.35
N PRO A 8 6.83 12.21 -7.96
CA PRO A 8 5.98 11.07 -8.29
C PRO A 8 5.45 10.41 -7.02
N PRO A 9 4.29 9.76 -7.10
CA PRO A 9 3.81 8.94 -6.00
C PRO A 9 4.84 7.88 -5.62
N LYS A 10 4.96 7.61 -4.34
CA LYS A 10 5.87 6.59 -3.83
C LYS A 10 5.07 5.47 -3.20
N ILE A 11 5.24 4.27 -3.72
CA ILE A 11 4.53 3.09 -3.24
C ILE A 11 5.50 1.98 -2.86
N ILE A 12 5.23 1.34 -1.73
CA ILE A 12 5.89 0.10 -1.36
C ILE A 12 5.01 -1.04 -1.83
N VAL A 13 5.56 -1.94 -2.65
CA VAL A 13 4.88 -3.17 -3.05
C VAL A 13 5.52 -4.30 -2.27
N THR A 14 4.76 -4.95 -1.41
CA THR A 14 5.29 -5.90 -0.46
C THR A 14 4.36 -7.10 -0.29
N LYS A 15 4.88 -8.13 0.36
CA LYS A 15 4.15 -9.35 0.66
C LYS A 15 4.54 -9.79 2.07
N MET A 16 3.57 -9.85 2.95
CA MET A 16 3.78 -10.27 4.34
C MET A 16 3.37 -11.73 4.50
N GLY A 17 3.91 -12.40 5.51
CA GLY A 17 3.55 -13.76 5.85
C GLY A 17 4.46 -14.79 5.21
N PHE A 18 3.95 -16.01 5.08
CA PHE A 18 4.77 -17.16 4.71
C PHE A 18 4.63 -17.60 3.26
N ASP A 19 3.75 -16.97 2.49
CA ASP A 19 3.56 -17.29 1.09
C ASP A 19 4.66 -16.62 0.26
N GLY A 20 5.45 -17.40 -0.46
CA GLY A 20 6.54 -16.89 -1.29
C GLY A 20 6.18 -16.58 -2.72
N HIS A 21 4.91 -16.69 -3.12
CA HIS A 21 4.49 -16.44 -4.49
C HIS A 21 4.44 -14.94 -4.76
N ASP A 22 5.31 -14.44 -5.63
CA ASP A 22 5.46 -13.00 -5.86
C ASP A 22 5.26 -12.56 -7.32
N ARG A 23 4.83 -13.44 -8.21
CA ARG A 23 4.70 -13.10 -9.63
C ARG A 23 3.76 -11.93 -9.87
N GLY A 24 2.58 -11.96 -9.25
CA GLY A 24 1.61 -10.88 -9.40
C GLY A 24 2.11 -9.55 -8.90
N SER A 25 2.79 -9.54 -7.75
CA SER A 25 3.33 -8.31 -7.19
C SER A 25 4.46 -7.75 -8.04
N ARG A 26 5.28 -8.60 -8.67
CA ARG A 26 6.33 -8.14 -9.59
C ARG A 26 5.75 -7.44 -10.80
N VAL A 27 4.67 -8.00 -11.37
CA VAL A 27 4.01 -7.41 -12.53
C VAL A 27 3.45 -6.03 -12.19
N VAL A 28 2.76 -5.92 -11.05
CA VAL A 28 2.21 -4.64 -10.60
C VAL A 28 3.33 -3.63 -10.35
N ALA A 29 4.40 -4.04 -9.65
CA ALA A 29 5.52 -3.15 -9.37
C ALA A 29 6.15 -2.61 -10.64
N ALA A 30 6.37 -3.49 -11.64
CA ALA A 30 6.95 -3.08 -12.92
C ALA A 30 6.04 -2.10 -13.66
N TYR A 31 4.74 -2.37 -13.67
CA TYR A 31 3.78 -1.48 -14.34
C TYR A 31 3.74 -0.10 -13.70
N LEU A 32 3.70 -0.04 -12.37
CA LEU A 32 3.65 1.23 -11.66
C LEU A 32 4.93 2.04 -11.87
N ARG A 33 6.07 1.36 -11.90
CA ARG A 33 7.36 2.03 -12.21
C ARG A 33 7.34 2.60 -13.61
N ASP A 34 6.87 1.83 -14.60
CA ASP A 34 6.78 2.29 -15.98
C ASP A 34 5.78 3.44 -16.13
N ALA A 35 4.79 3.51 -15.25
CA ALA A 35 3.81 4.60 -15.21
C ALA A 35 4.36 5.87 -14.56
N GLY A 36 5.62 5.88 -14.14
CA GLY A 36 6.29 7.06 -13.59
C GLY A 36 6.29 7.16 -12.08
N MET A 37 5.88 6.12 -11.37
CA MET A 37 5.89 6.12 -9.91
C MET A 37 7.22 5.63 -9.35
N GLU A 38 7.53 6.08 -8.14
CA GLU A 38 8.68 5.56 -7.40
C GLU A 38 8.22 4.32 -6.63
N VAL A 39 8.77 3.17 -6.98
CA VAL A 39 8.35 1.89 -6.43
C VAL A 39 9.47 1.28 -5.61
N VAL A 40 9.17 0.96 -4.35
CA VAL A 40 10.06 0.18 -3.50
C VAL A 40 9.46 -1.22 -3.43
N TYR A 41 10.13 -2.18 -4.04
CA TYR A 41 9.68 -3.56 -4.09
C TYR A 41 10.45 -4.38 -3.07
N THR A 42 9.74 -5.09 -2.18
CA THR A 42 10.39 -5.91 -1.18
C THR A 42 10.40 -7.38 -1.59
N PRO A 43 11.37 -8.16 -1.08
CA PRO A 43 11.27 -9.62 -1.18
C PRO A 43 10.04 -10.13 -0.40
N PRO A 44 9.57 -11.35 -0.66
CA PRO A 44 8.48 -11.94 0.14
C PRO A 44 8.89 -12.17 1.59
N TRP A 45 7.95 -12.62 2.40
CA TRP A 45 8.11 -12.96 3.83
C TRP A 45 8.43 -11.76 4.73
N GLN A 46 7.89 -10.61 4.41
CA GLN A 46 8.03 -9.45 5.28
C GLN A 46 7.14 -9.58 6.52
N ASP A 47 7.58 -9.02 7.64
CA ASP A 47 6.73 -8.92 8.81
C ASP A 47 6.20 -7.50 8.98
N ILE A 48 5.23 -7.34 9.88
CA ILE A 48 4.57 -6.05 10.11
C ILE A 48 5.58 -4.99 10.53
N HIS A 49 6.46 -5.32 11.45
CA HIS A 49 7.46 -4.37 11.96
C HIS A 49 8.38 -3.89 10.83
N GLY A 50 8.83 -4.82 9.98
CA GLY A 50 9.70 -4.48 8.86
C GLY A 50 9.00 -3.59 7.84
N VAL A 51 7.72 -3.83 7.56
CA VAL A 51 6.96 -3.01 6.62
C VAL A 51 6.76 -1.59 7.17
N VAL A 52 6.40 -1.47 8.44
CA VAL A 52 6.23 -0.16 9.08
C VAL A 52 7.55 0.62 9.09
N LYS A 53 8.64 -0.04 9.43
CA LYS A 53 9.97 0.57 9.42
C LYS A 53 10.34 1.09 8.04
N LEU A 54 10.16 0.25 7.02
CA LEU A 54 10.46 0.62 5.64
C LEU A 54 9.60 1.80 5.19
N ALA A 55 8.31 1.76 5.50
CA ALA A 55 7.40 2.84 5.13
C ALA A 55 7.83 4.18 5.76
N THR A 56 8.29 4.13 7.00
CA THR A 56 8.78 5.31 7.71
C THR A 56 10.06 5.83 7.06
N GLU A 57 11.03 4.94 6.81
CA GLU A 57 12.32 5.32 6.23
C GLU A 57 12.18 5.88 4.82
N GLU A 58 11.27 5.30 4.02
CA GLU A 58 11.07 5.70 2.64
C GLU A 58 10.09 6.85 2.48
N ASP A 59 9.39 7.22 3.54
CA ASP A 59 8.37 8.27 3.49
C ASP A 59 7.34 7.99 2.39
N ALA A 60 6.84 6.75 2.36
CA ALA A 60 5.95 6.29 1.31
C ALA A 60 4.56 6.90 1.42
N ASP A 61 3.85 6.98 0.30
CA ASP A 61 2.47 7.45 0.24
C ASP A 61 1.48 6.30 0.34
N VAL A 62 1.81 5.17 -0.28
CA VAL A 62 0.92 4.01 -0.39
C VAL A 62 1.72 2.74 -0.09
N ILE A 63 1.08 1.79 0.58
CA ILE A 63 1.60 0.43 0.74
C ILE A 63 0.66 -0.50 0.00
N GLY A 64 1.18 -1.24 -0.97
CA GLY A 64 0.45 -2.28 -1.68
C GLY A 64 0.85 -3.66 -1.18
N ILE A 65 -0.12 -4.40 -0.66
CA ILE A 65 0.09 -5.73 -0.11
C ILE A 65 -0.43 -6.76 -1.10
N SER A 66 0.43 -7.69 -1.50
CA SER A 66 0.01 -8.82 -2.32
C SER A 66 -0.36 -9.99 -1.41
N SER A 67 -1.51 -10.61 -1.67
CA SER A 67 -1.99 -11.75 -0.89
C SER A 67 -2.43 -12.89 -1.79
N LEU A 68 -2.11 -14.12 -1.37
CA LEU A 68 -2.61 -15.32 -2.00
C LEU A 68 -3.38 -16.12 -0.92
N ALA A 69 -4.63 -15.73 -0.71
CA ALA A 69 -5.62 -16.38 0.14
C ALA A 69 -5.46 -16.22 1.66
N THR A 70 -4.27 -15.96 2.21
CA THR A 70 -4.09 -15.92 3.67
C THR A 70 -3.28 -14.74 4.22
N ASP A 71 -2.33 -14.22 3.45
CA ASP A 71 -1.42 -13.19 3.95
C ASP A 71 -2.14 -11.90 4.33
N HIS A 72 -3.29 -11.62 3.70
CA HIS A 72 -4.09 -10.43 4.00
C HIS A 72 -4.64 -10.45 5.43
N LEU A 73 -4.67 -11.59 6.10
CA LEU A 73 -5.14 -11.67 7.48
C LEU A 73 -4.23 -10.94 8.47
N LEU A 74 -3.00 -10.63 8.05
CA LEU A 74 -2.08 -9.81 8.84
C LEU A 74 -2.33 -8.31 8.68
N VAL A 75 -3.11 -7.91 7.69
CA VAL A 75 -3.26 -6.50 7.34
C VAL A 75 -3.96 -5.68 8.44
N PRO A 76 -5.00 -6.17 9.13
CA PRO A 76 -5.57 -5.40 10.24
C PRO A 76 -4.54 -5.03 11.31
N LYS A 77 -3.60 -5.94 11.61
CA LYS A 77 -2.52 -5.65 12.56
C LYS A 77 -1.55 -4.64 12.00
N LEU A 78 -1.28 -4.68 10.69
CA LEU A 78 -0.47 -3.66 10.03
C LEU A 78 -1.13 -2.29 10.13
N MET A 79 -2.43 -2.21 9.89
CA MET A 79 -3.17 -0.95 9.99
C MET A 79 -3.06 -0.35 11.39
N GLN A 80 -3.19 -1.19 12.40
CA GLN A 80 -3.04 -0.75 13.79
C GLN A 80 -1.61 -0.25 14.07
N ALA A 81 -0.61 -1.00 13.60
CA ALA A 81 0.79 -0.62 13.80
C ALA A 81 1.13 0.71 13.11
N LEU A 82 0.57 0.96 11.93
CA LEU A 82 0.75 2.25 11.25
C LEU A 82 0.15 3.41 12.05
N ARG A 83 -1.05 3.21 12.61
CA ARG A 83 -1.68 4.24 13.44
C ARG A 83 -0.84 4.51 14.69
N GLU A 84 -0.34 3.48 15.34
CA GLU A 84 0.50 3.62 16.54
C GLU A 84 1.82 4.31 16.25
N ALA A 85 2.33 4.17 15.03
CA ALA A 85 3.56 4.82 14.59
C ALA A 85 3.33 6.26 14.10
N GLY A 86 2.10 6.78 14.19
CA GLY A 86 1.78 8.12 13.72
C GLY A 86 1.65 8.21 12.21
N MET A 87 1.45 7.12 11.51
CA MET A 87 1.39 7.04 10.06
C MET A 87 -0.01 6.68 9.55
N GLY A 88 -1.04 7.15 10.24
CA GLY A 88 -2.42 6.88 9.85
C GLY A 88 -2.84 7.56 8.54
N ASP A 89 -2.06 8.50 8.03
CA ASP A 89 -2.28 9.15 6.74
C ASP A 89 -1.88 8.26 5.55
N MET A 90 -1.01 7.27 5.78
CA MET A 90 -0.55 6.38 4.73
C MET A 90 -1.71 5.50 4.24
N GLN A 91 -1.81 5.35 2.92
CA GLN A 91 -2.89 4.58 2.32
C GLN A 91 -2.42 3.15 2.06
N VAL A 92 -3.28 2.17 2.34
CA VAL A 92 -2.95 0.75 2.15
C VAL A 92 -3.96 0.15 1.16
N ILE A 93 -3.44 -0.55 0.16
CA ILE A 93 -4.25 -1.33 -0.77
C ILE A 93 -3.81 -2.78 -0.69
N VAL A 94 -4.74 -3.69 -1.00
CA VAL A 94 -4.47 -5.13 -1.00
C VAL A 94 -4.88 -5.67 -2.36
N GLY A 95 -4.03 -6.49 -2.96
CA GLY A 95 -4.35 -7.16 -4.21
C GLY A 95 -4.09 -8.65 -4.11
N GLY A 96 -4.77 -9.43 -4.95
CA GLY A 96 -4.62 -10.86 -5.01
C GLY A 96 -5.92 -11.61 -4.72
N ILE A 97 -5.80 -12.80 -4.17
CA ILE A 97 -6.96 -13.64 -3.88
C ILE A 97 -7.42 -13.37 -2.46
N VAL A 98 -8.55 -12.65 -2.34
CA VAL A 98 -9.14 -12.27 -1.05
C VAL A 98 -10.62 -12.68 -1.06
N PRO A 99 -11.04 -13.62 -0.19
CA PRO A 99 -12.44 -13.99 -0.11
C PRO A 99 -13.33 -12.81 0.27
N PRO A 100 -14.60 -12.76 -0.21
CA PRO A 100 -15.47 -11.61 0.07
C PRO A 100 -15.65 -11.26 1.54
N LYS A 101 -15.73 -12.25 2.42
CA LYS A 101 -15.87 -12.01 3.87
C LYS A 101 -14.62 -11.32 4.44
N ASP A 102 -13.46 -11.65 3.89
CA ASP A 102 -12.20 -11.07 4.34
C ASP A 102 -12.01 -9.67 3.77
N GLU A 103 -12.55 -9.41 2.58
CA GLU A 103 -12.51 -8.07 1.99
C GLU A 103 -13.20 -7.06 2.91
N LYS A 104 -14.36 -7.41 3.43
CA LYS A 104 -15.08 -6.55 4.39
C LYS A 104 -14.22 -6.28 5.63
N LEU A 105 -13.57 -7.31 6.14
CA LEU A 105 -12.68 -7.19 7.29
C LEU A 105 -11.56 -6.18 7.02
N LEU A 106 -10.97 -6.25 5.82
CA LEU A 106 -9.89 -5.34 5.44
C LEU A 106 -10.38 -3.89 5.31
N LEU A 107 -11.52 -3.70 4.66
CA LEU A 107 -12.08 -2.35 4.50
C LEU A 107 -12.48 -1.75 5.85
N ASP A 108 -13.05 -2.55 6.74
CA ASP A 108 -13.39 -2.10 8.10
C ASP A 108 -12.13 -1.73 8.90
N ALA A 109 -10.99 -2.37 8.61
CA ALA A 109 -9.73 -2.07 9.27
C ALA A 109 -9.06 -0.80 8.72
N GLY A 110 -9.58 -0.23 7.64
CA GLY A 110 -9.06 1.02 7.07
C GLY A 110 -8.32 0.87 5.76
N VAL A 111 -8.29 -0.34 5.17
CA VAL A 111 -7.72 -0.54 3.83
C VAL A 111 -8.53 0.27 2.82
N ALA A 112 -7.83 1.01 1.96
CA ALA A 112 -8.48 1.92 1.02
C ALA A 112 -9.19 1.18 -0.11
N GLN A 113 -8.60 0.10 -0.61
CA GLN A 113 -9.17 -0.65 -1.73
C GLN A 113 -8.57 -2.05 -1.80
N VAL A 114 -9.38 -3.00 -2.26
CA VAL A 114 -8.97 -4.38 -2.54
C VAL A 114 -9.12 -4.63 -4.04
N PHE A 115 -8.06 -5.13 -4.68
CA PHE A 115 -8.07 -5.47 -6.09
C PHE A 115 -8.09 -6.98 -6.26
N HIS A 116 -9.05 -7.48 -7.01
CA HIS A 116 -9.20 -8.91 -7.26
C HIS A 116 -8.43 -9.35 -8.51
N PRO A 117 -8.18 -10.66 -8.69
CA PRO A 117 -7.52 -11.15 -9.90
C PRO A 117 -8.25 -10.67 -11.15
N GLY A 118 -7.50 -10.25 -12.16
CA GLY A 118 -8.06 -9.69 -13.39
C GLY A 118 -8.30 -8.19 -13.35
N ALA A 119 -8.03 -7.52 -12.24
CA ALA A 119 -8.11 -6.06 -12.21
C ALA A 119 -7.12 -5.46 -13.22
N ALA A 120 -7.58 -4.44 -13.96
CA ALA A 120 -6.75 -3.78 -14.95
C ALA A 120 -5.59 -3.04 -14.27
N LEU A 121 -4.37 -3.23 -14.79
CA LEU A 121 -3.19 -2.55 -14.24
C LEU A 121 -3.32 -1.03 -14.30
N GLU A 122 -3.93 -0.51 -15.37
CA GLU A 122 -4.18 0.93 -15.49
C GLU A 122 -5.08 1.44 -14.36
N GLY A 123 -6.12 0.67 -14.00
CA GLY A 123 -7.00 1.02 -12.89
C GLY A 123 -6.28 1.05 -11.56
N ILE A 124 -5.35 0.12 -11.35
CA ILE A 124 -4.51 0.12 -10.16
C ILE A 124 -3.65 1.37 -10.11
N ALA A 125 -3.04 1.73 -11.24
CA ALA A 125 -2.20 2.93 -11.32
C ALA A 125 -2.99 4.21 -11.01
N VAL A 126 -4.19 4.33 -11.55
CA VAL A 126 -5.06 5.48 -11.27
C VAL A 126 -5.38 5.55 -9.78
N ALA A 127 -5.76 4.43 -9.18
CA ALA A 127 -6.07 4.38 -7.75
C ALA A 127 -4.87 4.77 -6.89
N VAL A 128 -3.69 4.27 -7.23
CA VAL A 128 -2.47 4.60 -6.48
C VAL A 128 -2.17 6.11 -6.54
N ARG A 129 -2.32 6.72 -7.71
CA ARG A 129 -2.12 8.17 -7.84
C ARG A 129 -3.07 8.96 -6.98
N GLU A 130 -4.36 8.59 -6.99
CA GLU A 130 -5.37 9.26 -6.19
C GLU A 130 -5.12 9.08 -4.70
N LEU A 131 -4.76 7.88 -4.29
CA LEU A 131 -4.48 7.59 -2.88
C LEU A 131 -3.20 8.26 -2.39
N ALA A 132 -2.19 8.35 -3.24
CA ALA A 132 -0.96 9.07 -2.90
C ALA A 132 -1.25 10.56 -2.68
N ALA A 133 -2.09 11.15 -3.53
CA ALA A 133 -2.51 12.55 -3.35
C ALA A 133 -3.27 12.73 -2.04
N LYS A 134 -4.14 11.77 -1.70
CA LYS A 134 -4.88 11.80 -0.44
C LYS A 134 -3.94 11.71 0.76
N ALA A 135 -2.96 10.80 0.72
CA ALA A 135 -1.99 10.66 1.81
C ALA A 135 -1.22 11.96 2.04
N ARG A 136 -0.78 12.61 0.96
CA ARG A 136 -0.04 13.87 1.03
C ARG A 136 -0.90 15.00 1.57
N SER A 137 -2.17 15.05 1.16
CA SER A 137 -3.12 16.03 1.67
C SER A 137 -3.34 15.86 3.17
N LEU A 138 -3.54 14.65 3.64
CA LEU A 138 -3.73 14.36 5.06
C LEU A 138 -2.50 14.74 5.88
N ARG A 139 -1.30 14.50 5.36
CA ARG A 139 -0.06 14.89 6.05
C ARG A 139 0.08 16.41 6.17
N ARG A 140 -0.27 17.15 5.12
CA ARG A 140 -0.26 18.62 5.16
C ARG A 140 -1.24 19.15 6.19
N ASP A 141 -2.46 18.64 6.22
CA ASP A 141 -3.48 19.04 7.17
C ASP A 141 -3.03 18.80 8.61
N LYS A 142 -2.39 17.65 8.83
CA LYS A 142 -1.86 17.29 10.15
C LYS A 142 -0.78 18.27 10.61
N ILE A 143 0.07 18.73 9.71
CA ILE A 143 1.12 19.71 10.01
C ILE A 143 0.48 21.07 10.32
N LEU A 144 -0.53 21.47 9.54
CA LEU A 144 -1.18 22.78 9.68
C LEU A 144 -2.02 22.91 10.95
N THR A 145 -2.48 21.78 11.52
CA THR A 145 -3.33 21.79 12.70
C THR A 145 -2.58 21.69 14.03
N LYS A 146 -1.27 21.58 13.98
CA LYS A 146 -0.46 21.50 15.20
C LYS A 146 -0.13 22.88 15.76
#